data_101cb76932208006c50b1724cb1e98a5
#
_entry.id   101cb76932208006c50b1724cb1e98a5
#
_cell.length_a   1.000
_cell.length_b   1.000
_cell.length_c   1.000
_cell.angle_alpha   90.00
_cell.angle_beta   90.00
_cell.angle_gamma   90.00
#
_symmetry.space_group_name_H-M   'P 1'
#
loop_
_entity.id
_entity.type
_entity.pdbx_description
1 polymer ?
#
loop_
_entity_poly.entity_id
_entity_poly.type
_entity_poly.pdbx_seq_one_letter_code
_entity_poly.pdbx_strand_id
1 'polypeptide(L)'
;MKTNRQSKIIEIIQKNEVETQDELSALLEKDGFRVTQATVSRDIRELKLTKIPTASGRQKYAVITDAPENLSKKYERVLREGFLSMDMAQNILVIKTVSGMASAVCAAIDAMKMREIVGSIAGDDTIMCAIRTVDDTYAVMKKIRRIME
;
A
#
# COMPACT_ATOMS: atom_id res chain seq x y z
N MET A 1 -23.15 9.90 -14.07
CA MET A 1 -23.97 8.88 -13.35
C MET A 1 -23.17 7.67 -12.89
N LYS A 2 -22.45 6.99 -13.76
CA LYS A 2 -21.65 5.80 -13.37
C LYS A 2 -20.58 6.11 -12.32
N THR A 3 -19.79 7.14 -12.51
CA THR A 3 -18.72 7.54 -11.61
C THR A 3 -19.24 7.89 -10.22
N ASN A 4 -20.38 8.58 -10.14
CA ASN A 4 -20.99 8.93 -8.84
C ASN A 4 -21.50 7.70 -8.09
N ARG A 5 -22.06 6.72 -8.81
CA ARG A 5 -22.51 5.46 -8.21
C ARG A 5 -21.33 4.62 -7.71
N GLN A 6 -20.26 4.51 -8.48
CA GLN A 6 -19.07 3.78 -8.07
C GLN A 6 -18.35 4.42 -6.88
N SER A 7 -18.28 5.74 -6.84
CA SER A 7 -17.77 6.46 -5.66
C SER A 7 -18.64 6.20 -4.43
N LYS A 8 -19.97 6.14 -4.62
CA LYS A 8 -20.91 5.83 -3.53
C LYS A 8 -20.78 4.39 -3.03
N ILE A 9 -20.54 3.43 -3.92
CA ILE A 9 -20.26 2.05 -3.53
C ILE A 9 -19.04 1.99 -2.61
N ILE A 10 -17.95 2.66 -2.97
CA ILE A 10 -16.74 2.72 -2.14
C ILE A 10 -17.05 3.32 -0.76
N GLU A 11 -17.78 4.44 -0.72
CA GLU A 11 -18.18 5.08 0.55
C GLU A 11 -19.01 4.13 1.43
N ILE A 12 -19.98 3.43 0.84
CA ILE A 12 -20.86 2.49 1.55
C ILE A 12 -20.07 1.35 2.18
N ILE A 13 -19.18 0.71 1.42
CA ILE A 13 -18.39 -0.43 1.91
C ILE A 13 -17.31 -0.03 2.91
N GLN A 14 -16.87 1.23 2.92
CA GLN A 14 -15.97 1.76 3.94
C GLN A 14 -16.67 2.06 5.27
N LYS A 15 -17.94 2.48 5.21
CA LYS A 15 -18.73 2.85 6.41
C LYS A 15 -19.51 1.68 6.99
N ASN A 16 -19.82 0.67 6.20
CA ASN A 16 -20.65 -0.47 6.59
C ASN A 16 -19.96 -1.79 6.26
N GLU A 17 -20.23 -2.81 7.06
CA GLU A 17 -19.84 -4.18 6.75
C GLU A 17 -20.88 -4.81 5.81
N VAL A 18 -20.65 -4.69 4.51
CA VAL A 18 -21.53 -5.22 3.47
C VAL A 18 -21.07 -6.60 3.06
N GLU A 19 -21.92 -7.61 3.28
CA GLU A 19 -21.58 -9.02 3.04
C GLU A 19 -22.08 -9.53 1.69
N THR A 20 -23.22 -9.00 1.20
CA THR A 20 -23.89 -9.50 0.00
C THR A 20 -24.14 -8.39 -1.03
N GLN A 21 -24.35 -8.80 -2.29
CA GLN A 21 -24.75 -7.89 -3.36
C GLN A 21 -26.13 -7.27 -3.09
N ASP A 22 -27.04 -8.04 -2.47
CA ASP A 22 -28.38 -7.55 -2.14
C ASP A 22 -28.35 -6.43 -1.08
N GLU A 23 -27.51 -6.58 -0.06
CA GLU A 23 -27.26 -5.52 0.91
C GLU A 23 -26.68 -4.27 0.26
N LEU A 24 -25.71 -4.42 -0.66
CA LEU A 24 -25.14 -3.31 -1.38
C LEU A 24 -26.19 -2.59 -2.24
N SER A 25 -27.04 -3.36 -2.92
CA SER A 25 -28.14 -2.82 -3.73
C SER A 25 -29.13 -2.05 -2.87
N ALA A 26 -29.54 -2.59 -1.71
CA ALA A 26 -30.45 -1.95 -0.79
C ALA A 26 -29.90 -0.61 -0.25
N LEU A 27 -28.62 -0.57 0.09
CA LEU A 27 -27.95 0.65 0.57
C LEU A 27 -27.83 1.71 -0.54
N LEU A 28 -27.56 1.28 -1.78
CA LEU A 28 -27.55 2.19 -2.94
C LEU A 28 -28.94 2.77 -3.24
N GLU A 29 -29.98 1.97 -3.16
CA GLU A 29 -31.35 2.41 -3.34
C GLU A 29 -31.78 3.40 -2.27
N LYS A 30 -31.41 3.17 -1.02
CA LYS A 30 -31.63 4.10 0.10
C LYS A 30 -30.98 5.46 -0.14
N ASP A 31 -29.83 5.48 -0.80
CA ASP A 31 -29.11 6.70 -1.17
C ASP A 31 -29.55 7.29 -2.53
N GLY A 32 -30.66 6.79 -3.08
CA GLY A 32 -31.32 7.34 -4.28
C GLY A 32 -30.82 6.81 -5.62
N PHE A 33 -29.99 5.74 -5.61
CA PHE A 33 -29.53 5.10 -6.85
C PHE A 33 -30.45 3.94 -7.22
N ARG A 34 -31.10 4.02 -8.36
CA ARG A 34 -31.82 2.88 -8.93
C ARG A 34 -30.82 1.93 -9.61
N VAL A 35 -30.71 0.73 -9.10
CA VAL A 35 -29.73 -0.27 -9.59
C VAL A 35 -30.40 -1.60 -9.84
N THR A 36 -29.92 -2.31 -10.85
CA THR A 36 -30.25 -3.73 -11.06
C THR A 36 -29.10 -4.59 -10.54
N GLN A 37 -29.39 -5.86 -10.26
CA GLN A 37 -28.38 -6.83 -9.84
C GLN A 37 -27.22 -6.91 -10.84
N ALA A 38 -27.52 -6.90 -12.14
CA ALA A 38 -26.51 -6.90 -13.21
C ALA A 38 -25.60 -5.66 -13.14
N THR A 39 -26.15 -4.49 -12.84
CA THR A 39 -25.40 -3.25 -12.68
C THR A 39 -24.48 -3.30 -11.49
N VAL A 40 -24.95 -3.76 -10.34
CA VAL A 40 -24.14 -3.91 -9.11
C VAL A 40 -23.04 -4.94 -9.33
N SER A 41 -23.35 -6.09 -9.94
CA SER A 41 -22.37 -7.11 -10.26
C SER A 41 -21.25 -6.61 -11.18
N ARG A 42 -21.60 -5.77 -12.16
CA ARG A 42 -20.63 -5.14 -13.07
C ARG A 42 -19.76 -4.13 -12.33
N ASP A 43 -20.35 -3.30 -11.49
CA ASP A 43 -19.60 -2.32 -10.68
C ASP A 43 -18.63 -3.03 -9.72
N ILE A 44 -19.02 -4.12 -9.09
CA ILE A 44 -18.16 -4.94 -8.23
C ILE A 44 -16.92 -5.42 -9.00
N ARG A 45 -17.09 -5.90 -10.24
CA ARG A 45 -15.96 -6.34 -11.08
C ARG A 45 -15.07 -5.17 -11.51
N GLU A 46 -15.66 -4.07 -11.94
CA GLU A 46 -14.91 -2.91 -12.42
C GLU A 46 -14.10 -2.24 -11.31
N LEU A 47 -14.67 -2.17 -10.11
CA LEU A 47 -14.01 -1.66 -8.90
C LEU A 47 -13.06 -2.67 -8.27
N LYS A 48 -12.98 -3.88 -8.81
CA LYS A 48 -12.18 -4.99 -8.26
C LYS A 48 -12.44 -5.23 -6.78
N LEU A 49 -13.73 -5.19 -6.38
CA LEU A 49 -14.11 -5.50 -5.02
C LEU A 49 -13.90 -6.99 -4.73
N THR A 50 -13.37 -7.28 -3.56
CA THR A 50 -13.21 -8.65 -3.06
C THR A 50 -13.84 -8.79 -1.69
N LYS A 51 -14.03 -10.03 -1.24
CA LYS A 51 -14.48 -10.29 0.12
C LYS A 51 -13.28 -10.57 1.01
N ILE A 52 -13.22 -9.84 2.13
CA ILE A 52 -12.21 -10.03 3.16
C ILE A 52 -12.88 -10.51 4.46
N PRO A 53 -12.20 -11.35 5.27
CA PRO A 53 -12.73 -11.78 6.55
C PRO A 53 -12.81 -10.58 7.53
N THR A 54 -13.90 -10.57 8.32
CA THR A 54 -14.06 -9.64 9.44
C THR A 54 -13.64 -10.30 10.74
N ALA A 55 -13.49 -9.51 11.80
CA ALA A 55 -13.19 -10.00 13.15
C ALA A 55 -14.24 -10.99 13.69
N SER A 56 -15.48 -10.93 13.19
CA SER A 56 -16.58 -11.84 13.56
C SER A 56 -16.59 -13.16 12.79
N GLY A 57 -15.62 -13.41 11.88
CA GLY A 57 -15.56 -14.59 11.03
C GLY A 57 -16.45 -14.52 9.78
N ARG A 58 -17.17 -13.41 9.56
CA ARG A 58 -17.94 -13.13 8.35
C ARG A 58 -17.04 -12.54 7.27
N GLN A 59 -17.54 -12.41 6.06
CA GLN A 59 -16.82 -11.80 4.94
C GLN A 59 -17.55 -10.54 4.50
N LYS A 60 -16.80 -9.46 4.28
CA LYS A 60 -17.33 -8.19 3.75
C LYS A 60 -16.65 -7.78 2.46
N TYR A 61 -17.35 -7.02 1.62
CA TYR A 61 -16.75 -6.39 0.47
C TYR A 61 -15.74 -5.33 0.89
N ALA A 62 -14.59 -5.36 0.23
CA ALA A 62 -13.55 -4.34 0.35
C ALA A 62 -12.99 -4.03 -1.03
N VAL A 63 -12.54 -2.80 -1.23
CA VAL A 63 -11.71 -2.48 -2.38
C VAL A 63 -10.39 -3.22 -2.19
N ILE A 64 -9.93 -3.94 -3.21
CA ILE A 64 -8.51 -4.27 -3.30
C ILE A 64 -7.80 -2.96 -3.70
N THR A 65 -7.74 -2.05 -2.80
CA THR A 65 -6.56 -1.24 -2.66
C THR A 65 -5.61 -2.14 -1.89
N ASP A 66 -4.39 -2.30 -2.36
CA ASP A 66 -3.33 -2.64 -1.43
C ASP A 66 -3.54 -1.69 -0.26
N ALA A 67 -4.21 -2.16 0.80
CA ALA A 67 -4.53 -1.30 1.92
C ALA A 67 -3.18 -0.72 2.37
N PRO A 68 -3.05 0.58 2.59
CA PRO A 68 -1.77 1.18 2.95
C PRO A 68 -1.06 0.41 4.07
N GLU A 69 -1.83 -0.19 4.99
CA GLU A 69 -1.30 -1.03 6.06
C GLU A 69 -0.74 -2.39 5.58
N ASN A 70 -1.38 -3.06 4.60
CA ASN A 70 -0.87 -4.34 4.10
C ASN A 70 0.34 -4.15 3.20
N LEU A 71 0.36 -3.07 2.43
CA LEU A 71 1.50 -2.72 1.59
C LEU A 71 2.68 -2.29 2.45
N SER A 72 2.44 -1.49 3.49
CA SER A 72 3.44 -1.09 4.48
C SER A 72 4.08 -2.32 5.15
N LYS A 73 3.27 -3.23 5.68
CA LYS A 73 3.75 -4.46 6.32
C LYS A 73 4.56 -5.35 5.37
N LYS A 74 4.13 -5.45 4.10
CA LYS A 74 4.87 -6.20 3.08
C LYS A 74 6.24 -5.59 2.83
N TYR A 75 6.32 -4.26 2.69
CA TYR A 75 7.59 -3.58 2.48
C TYR A 75 8.49 -3.61 3.71
N GLU A 76 7.94 -3.47 4.91
CA GLU A 76 8.70 -3.66 6.15
C GLU A 76 9.31 -5.06 6.24
N ARG A 77 8.54 -6.08 5.86
CA ARG A 77 9.04 -7.45 5.82
C ARG A 77 10.16 -7.63 4.82
N VAL A 78 10.00 -7.13 3.59
CA VAL A 78 11.04 -7.18 2.55
C VAL A 78 12.31 -6.48 3.03
N LEU A 79 12.17 -5.31 3.67
CA LEU A 79 13.30 -4.58 4.24
C LEU A 79 14.02 -5.41 5.30
N ARG A 80 13.30 -5.99 6.25
CA ARG A 80 13.88 -6.82 7.31
C ARG A 80 14.56 -8.08 6.79
N GLU A 81 13.99 -8.73 5.79
CA GLU A 81 14.55 -9.95 5.18
C GLU A 81 15.79 -9.66 4.32
N GLY A 82 15.82 -8.54 3.64
CA GLY A 82 16.86 -8.22 2.66
C GLY A 82 18.01 -7.33 3.16
N PHE A 83 17.76 -6.50 4.16
CA PHE A 83 18.73 -5.53 4.68
C PHE A 83 19.87 -6.23 5.45
N LEU A 84 21.11 -5.84 5.16
CA LEU A 84 22.28 -6.29 5.91
C LEU A 84 22.95 -5.16 6.69
N SER A 85 23.27 -4.07 6.02
CA SER A 85 23.96 -2.93 6.62
C SER A 85 23.71 -1.66 5.81
N MET A 86 24.03 -0.53 6.41
CA MET A 86 24.05 0.75 5.71
C MET A 86 25.16 1.63 6.23
N ASP A 87 25.66 2.48 5.35
CA ASP A 87 26.64 3.50 5.66
C ASP A 87 26.44 4.71 4.76
N MET A 88 27.00 5.84 5.10
CA MET A 88 26.86 7.06 4.31
C MET A 88 28.22 7.63 3.90
N ALA A 89 28.26 8.14 2.68
CA ALA A 89 29.32 8.96 2.16
C ALA A 89 28.75 10.35 1.88
N GLN A 90 28.92 11.26 2.83
CA GLN A 90 28.27 12.59 2.79
C GLN A 90 26.73 12.45 2.68
N ASN A 91 26.15 12.86 1.57
CA ASN A 91 24.71 12.78 1.28
C ASN A 91 24.32 11.58 0.42
N ILE A 92 25.20 10.59 0.29
CA ILE A 92 24.91 9.31 -0.35
C ILE A 92 24.76 8.24 0.71
N LEU A 93 23.59 7.62 0.78
CA LEU A 93 23.35 6.46 1.62
C LEU A 93 23.56 5.18 0.82
N VAL A 94 24.44 4.34 1.31
CA VAL A 94 24.73 3.02 0.72
C VAL A 94 24.15 1.96 1.61
N ILE A 95 23.28 1.12 1.03
CA ILE A 95 22.63 0.01 1.73
C ILE A 95 23.11 -1.31 1.11
N LYS A 96 23.59 -2.20 1.94
CA LYS A 96 23.94 -3.57 1.56
C LYS A 96 22.79 -4.50 1.86
N THR A 97 22.47 -5.36 0.92
CA THR A 97 21.40 -6.35 1.02
C THR A 97 21.91 -7.77 0.81
N VAL A 98 21.07 -8.72 1.11
CA VAL A 98 21.25 -10.11 0.66
C VAL A 98 21.33 -10.12 -0.87
N SER A 99 22.17 -10.98 -1.43
CA SER A 99 22.36 -11.13 -2.88
C SER A 99 21.04 -11.30 -3.61
N GLY A 100 20.84 -10.54 -4.69
CA GLY A 100 19.61 -10.53 -5.48
C GLY A 100 18.45 -9.73 -4.90
N MET A 101 18.55 -9.15 -3.70
CA MET A 101 17.46 -8.44 -3.04
C MET A 101 17.53 -6.93 -3.11
N ALA A 102 18.55 -6.34 -3.72
CA ALA A 102 18.70 -4.87 -3.74
C ALA A 102 17.50 -4.17 -4.39
N SER A 103 17.01 -4.66 -5.52
CA SER A 103 15.83 -4.08 -6.19
C SER A 103 14.57 -4.15 -5.32
N ALA A 104 14.33 -5.25 -4.64
CA ALA A 104 13.17 -5.43 -3.76
C ALA A 104 13.24 -4.49 -2.54
N VAL A 105 14.39 -4.40 -1.90
CA VAL A 105 14.63 -3.49 -0.76
C VAL A 105 14.55 -2.03 -1.20
N CYS A 106 15.08 -1.68 -2.38
CA CYS A 106 14.97 -0.35 -2.95
C CYS A 106 13.51 0.04 -3.19
N ALA A 107 12.71 -0.86 -3.75
CA ALA A 107 11.28 -0.64 -3.94
C ALA A 107 10.54 -0.42 -2.60
N ALA A 108 10.93 -1.14 -1.55
CA ALA A 108 10.39 -0.93 -0.21
C ALA A 108 10.73 0.47 0.34
N ILE A 109 11.95 0.93 0.15
CA ILE A 109 12.39 2.28 0.55
C ILE A 109 11.65 3.36 -0.24
N ASP A 110 11.52 3.20 -1.56
CA ASP A 110 10.78 4.14 -2.42
C ASP A 110 9.30 4.25 -2.00
N ALA A 111 8.70 3.14 -1.59
CA ALA A 111 7.32 3.10 -1.13
C ALA A 111 7.08 3.90 0.17
N MET A 112 8.12 4.13 0.97
CA MET A 112 8.04 4.96 2.18
C MET A 112 7.92 6.45 1.87
N LYS A 113 8.14 6.86 0.62
CA LYS A 113 7.99 8.24 0.13
C LYS A 113 8.71 9.28 1.00
N MET A 114 9.93 8.96 1.39
CA MET A 114 10.77 9.88 2.17
C MET A 114 11.21 11.06 1.30
N ARG A 115 10.78 12.26 1.66
CA ARG A 115 11.06 13.50 0.91
C ARG A 115 12.54 13.86 0.87
N GLU A 116 13.30 13.39 1.83
CA GLU A 116 14.74 13.58 1.95
C GLU A 116 15.51 12.88 0.81
N ILE A 117 14.98 11.80 0.27
CA ILE A 117 15.58 11.02 -0.81
C ILE A 117 15.19 11.64 -2.16
N VAL A 118 16.18 12.04 -2.94
CA VAL A 118 15.98 12.54 -4.30
C VAL A 118 15.75 11.41 -5.29
N GLY A 119 16.47 10.32 -5.13
CA GLY A 119 16.35 9.12 -5.96
C GLY A 119 17.27 8.01 -5.46
N SER A 120 17.02 6.79 -5.94
CA SER A 120 17.77 5.60 -5.56
C SER A 120 18.05 4.72 -6.77
N ILE A 121 19.19 4.02 -6.75
CA ILE A 121 19.58 3.01 -7.74
C ILE A 121 19.94 1.75 -7.00
N ALA A 122 19.44 0.61 -7.48
CA ALA A 122 19.74 -0.71 -6.95
C ALA A 122 20.58 -1.52 -7.93
N GLY A 123 21.65 -2.12 -7.43
CA GLY A 123 22.41 -3.18 -8.11
C GLY A 123 21.85 -4.55 -7.72
N ASP A 124 22.74 -5.55 -7.56
CA ASP A 124 22.37 -6.88 -7.11
C ASP A 124 22.19 -6.96 -5.58
N ASP A 125 23.17 -6.47 -4.83
CA ASP A 125 23.26 -6.52 -3.37
C ASP A 125 23.52 -5.16 -2.73
N THR A 126 23.49 -4.08 -3.49
CA THR A 126 23.83 -2.73 -3.05
C THR A 126 22.87 -1.72 -3.62
N ILE A 127 22.42 -0.80 -2.76
CA ILE A 127 21.55 0.32 -3.12
C ILE A 127 22.32 1.60 -2.84
N MET A 128 22.25 2.57 -3.75
CA MET A 128 22.74 3.94 -3.54
C MET A 128 21.55 4.90 -3.58
N CYS A 129 21.39 5.66 -2.51
CA CYS A 129 20.37 6.71 -2.40
C CYS A 129 21.04 8.07 -2.42
N ALA A 130 20.65 8.92 -3.34
CA ALA A 130 21.02 10.33 -3.32
C ALA A 130 20.07 11.10 -2.40
N ILE A 131 20.58 11.76 -1.39
CA ILE A 131 19.82 12.46 -0.36
C ILE A 131 20.16 13.95 -0.42
N ARG A 132 19.23 14.80 0.00
CA ARG A 132 19.35 16.25 -0.18
C ARG A 132 20.50 16.87 0.60
N THR A 133 20.69 16.46 1.84
CA THR A 133 21.72 16.99 2.74
C THR A 133 22.33 15.87 3.58
N VAL A 134 23.47 16.16 4.20
CA VAL A 134 24.10 15.24 5.18
C VAL A 134 23.18 15.01 6.37
N ASP A 135 22.55 16.04 6.90
CA ASP A 135 21.62 15.91 8.03
C ASP A 135 20.39 15.07 7.66
N ASP A 136 19.85 15.24 6.47
CA ASP A 136 18.76 14.41 5.95
C ASP A 136 19.19 12.95 5.82
N THR A 137 20.46 12.68 5.50
CA THR A 137 20.97 11.30 5.42
C THR A 137 20.96 10.63 6.79
N TYR A 138 21.34 11.31 7.85
CA TYR A 138 21.18 10.80 9.21
C TYR A 138 19.71 10.57 9.57
N ALA A 139 18.82 11.47 9.18
CA ALA A 139 17.39 11.34 9.42
C ALA A 139 16.79 10.10 8.71
N VAL A 140 17.17 9.85 7.47
CA VAL A 140 16.75 8.67 6.71
C VAL A 140 17.27 7.38 7.35
N MET A 141 18.55 7.35 7.71
CA MET A 141 19.14 6.20 8.42
C MET A 141 18.39 5.89 9.72
N LYS A 142 18.04 6.90 10.49
CA LYS A 142 17.26 6.75 11.72
C LYS A 142 15.86 6.18 11.45
N LYS A 143 15.18 6.62 10.40
CA LYS A 143 13.88 6.09 10.00
C LYS A 143 13.97 4.62 9.60
N ILE A 144 14.96 4.25 8.82
CA ILE A 144 15.20 2.85 8.40
C ILE A 144 15.47 1.96 9.63
N ARG A 145 16.34 2.39 10.54
CA ARG A 145 16.63 1.63 11.78
C ARG A 145 15.39 1.37 12.62
N ARG A 146 14.47 2.34 12.74
CA ARG A 146 13.22 2.16 13.49
C ARG A 146 12.32 1.07 12.90
N ILE A 147 12.35 0.89 11.60
CA ILE A 147 11.58 -0.14 10.93
C ILE A 147 12.20 -1.52 11.17
N MET A 148 13.51 -1.55 11.35
CA MET A 148 14.26 -2.79 11.61
C MET A 148 14.13 -3.29 13.06
N GLU A 149 13.78 -2.43 14.00
CA GLU A 149 13.49 -2.78 15.40
C GLU A 149 12.14 -3.50 15.53
#